data_02358bc00695b8fdd9bf9f698a057767
#
_entry.id   02358bc00695b8fdd9bf9f698a057767
#
_cell.length_a   1.000
_cell.length_b   1.000
_cell.length_c   1.000
_cell.angle_alpha   90.00
_cell.angle_beta   90.00
_cell.angle_gamma   90.00
#
_symmetry.space_group_name_H-M   'P 1'
#
loop_
_entity.id
_entity.type
_entity.pdbx_description
1 polymer ?
#
loop_
_entity_poly.entity_id
_entity_poly.type
_entity_poly.pdbx_seq_one_letter_code
_entity_poly.pdbx_strand_id
1 'polypeptide(L)'
;MKHLFYSLFTVMMLLTIVTSCKESDPVVDQEEKGTLISATYSAYSSTFILTYSSGQTETVKATLNRNTTPPSASTELEDGTYLYKADASTSGKAEISDGPPVVNTNEHKYVNDWIYEEMSIYYLWNTKIPKNPDFTQFPADFFDSILNKYNASSNPDGDRFSWIQENYTDLLKSLTGVSSDEIGFEYVPVSITGTDYVYFLVLYARPDTDAEAKGISRGRWVTKVNGQNITTSNYRDVFSGTGSKTLGMADWTLDSSVGPDDEDYPSYELSGSGDVTIQMHSNYAENPIHMDSVYTVGSQKVGYLVYNFFARDNGDNSNSYDKQLMDRLSSMQSQGITDMVLDLRYNSGGAVSSAIALSSALVKDRSTDNILVTSEYNNIIHNSLKNQYGADYNKEYFIDKIEGTSYPIPALNLPRLYVLVKEWTASASEFVINGLSPYMEVTLIGETTYGKNVGSISIYEENDPQNKWGMQPIIVRYANSLDFYDFTAGFTPDYEVDEFADLYLYPFGDSNDPMLGKALSLITGTTRSTSVKAVHTPFRSSQVERLATERMLKPYRFDMQDDIRGEEIKRVIKK
;
A
#
# COMPACT_ATOMS: atom_id res chain seq x y z
N MET A 1 24.37 45.74 16.86
CA MET A 1 23.97 47.12 17.19
C MET A 1 22.43 47.14 17.11
N LYS A 2 21.74 47.06 18.24
CA LYS A 2 20.96 48.13 18.89
C LYS A 2 19.77 48.58 18.03
N HIS A 3 18.50 48.60 18.38
CA HIS A 3 17.69 48.65 19.60
C HIS A 3 16.25 48.35 19.14
N LEU A 4 15.43 47.53 19.77
CA LEU A 4 14.51 47.82 20.88
C LEU A 4 13.77 49.17 20.77
N PHE A 5 12.43 49.13 20.60
CA PHE A 5 11.54 50.05 21.30
C PHE A 5 10.11 49.47 21.47
N TYR A 6 9.70 49.35 22.70
CA TYR A 6 8.33 49.21 23.21
C TYR A 6 7.57 50.52 23.05
N SER A 7 6.27 50.51 22.83
CA SER A 7 5.39 51.53 23.37
C SER A 7 3.95 51.02 23.58
N LEU A 8 3.60 50.97 24.81
CA LEU A 8 2.32 50.93 25.48
C LEU A 8 1.53 52.22 25.22
N PHE A 9 0.23 52.17 24.91
CA PHE A 9 -0.69 53.28 25.20
C PHE A 9 -2.06 52.76 25.69
N THR A 10 -2.41 53.29 26.85
CA THR A 10 -3.54 53.01 27.69
C THR A 10 -4.65 54.06 27.47
N VAL A 11 -5.90 53.57 27.37
CA VAL A 11 -7.19 54.16 27.87
C VAL A 11 -7.47 55.65 27.63
N MET A 12 -8.63 55.93 27.01
CA MET A 12 -9.60 56.90 27.58
C MET A 12 -11.03 56.67 27.06
N MET A 13 -11.92 56.56 28.01
CA MET A 13 -13.36 56.41 27.98
C MET A 13 -14.02 57.73 27.55
N LEU A 14 -14.94 57.74 26.61
CA LEU A 14 -15.91 58.81 26.47
C LEU A 14 -17.30 58.22 26.19
N LEU A 15 -18.17 58.37 27.15
CA LEU A 15 -19.61 58.13 27.06
C LEU A 15 -20.26 59.18 26.13
N THR A 16 -20.94 58.76 25.09
CA THR A 16 -22.00 59.56 24.47
C THR A 16 -23.22 58.68 24.32
N ILE A 17 -24.26 59.03 25.06
CA ILE A 17 -25.58 58.47 24.97
C ILE A 17 -26.23 59.01 23.67
N VAL A 18 -26.52 58.13 22.73
CA VAL A 18 -27.46 58.41 21.65
C VAL A 18 -28.54 57.34 21.69
N THR A 19 -29.72 57.73 22.11
CA THR A 19 -30.93 56.96 21.97
C THR A 19 -31.30 56.86 20.51
N SER A 20 -31.22 55.67 19.93
CA SER A 20 -31.84 55.33 18.65
C SER A 20 -32.56 53.99 18.75
N CYS A 21 -33.72 53.95 18.19
CA CYS A 21 -34.67 52.85 18.20
C CYS A 21 -34.04 51.52 17.87
N LYS A 22 -34.28 50.52 18.71
CA LYS A 22 -34.05 49.10 18.40
C LYS A 22 -35.04 48.69 17.32
N GLU A 23 -34.53 48.46 16.11
CA GLU A 23 -35.06 47.40 15.27
C GLU A 23 -34.58 46.08 15.87
N SER A 24 -35.51 45.22 16.25
CA SER A 24 -35.23 43.87 16.71
C SER A 24 -34.72 43.05 15.52
N ASP A 25 -33.41 42.70 15.55
CA ASP A 25 -32.94 41.59 14.73
C ASP A 25 -33.81 40.36 15.03
N PRO A 26 -34.20 39.58 14.00
CA PRO A 26 -34.92 38.34 14.23
C PRO A 26 -34.03 37.44 15.07
N VAL A 27 -34.51 37.11 16.26
CA VAL A 27 -34.01 35.98 17.05
C VAL A 27 -34.18 34.76 16.14
N VAL A 28 -33.06 34.25 15.62
CA VAL A 28 -33.04 32.92 15.03
C VAL A 28 -33.33 31.99 16.18
N ASP A 29 -34.57 31.51 16.28
CA ASP A 29 -34.93 30.41 17.17
C ASP A 29 -33.96 29.27 16.86
N GLN A 30 -33.01 29.01 17.76
CA GLN A 30 -32.31 27.74 17.77
C GLN A 30 -33.40 26.72 18.12
N GLU A 31 -33.89 26.01 17.10
CA GLU A 31 -34.75 24.86 17.31
C GLU A 31 -34.12 23.99 18.40
N GLU A 32 -34.80 23.79 19.51
CA GLU A 32 -34.34 22.93 20.60
C GLU A 32 -34.10 21.54 20.02
N LYS A 33 -32.85 21.07 20.07
CA LYS A 33 -32.43 19.76 19.54
C LYS A 33 -33.26 18.60 20.12
N GLY A 34 -33.95 18.82 21.22
CA GLY A 34 -34.64 17.77 21.96
C GLY A 34 -33.70 16.90 22.76
N THR A 35 -34.20 15.79 23.28
CA THR A 35 -33.39 14.83 24.03
C THR A 35 -32.60 13.89 23.11
N LEU A 36 -31.37 13.53 23.50
CA LEU A 36 -30.57 12.52 22.80
C LEU A 36 -31.26 11.15 22.90
N ILE A 37 -31.62 10.55 21.78
CA ILE A 37 -32.32 9.25 21.74
C ILE A 37 -31.44 8.09 21.31
N SER A 38 -30.39 8.36 20.50
CA SER A 38 -29.44 7.34 20.12
C SER A 38 -28.09 7.95 19.70
N ALA A 39 -27.05 7.15 19.82
CA ALA A 39 -25.73 7.45 19.28
C ALA A 39 -25.22 6.26 18.46
N THR A 40 -24.60 6.55 17.33
CA THR A 40 -23.96 5.54 16.48
C THR A 40 -22.50 5.93 16.29
N TYR A 41 -21.60 5.00 16.57
CA TYR A 41 -20.17 5.20 16.36
C TYR A 41 -19.78 4.81 14.93
N SER A 42 -18.94 5.61 14.29
CA SER A 42 -18.25 5.30 13.05
C SER A 42 -16.79 4.98 13.35
N ALA A 43 -16.42 3.72 13.21
CA ALA A 43 -15.05 3.25 13.40
C ALA A 43 -14.08 3.93 12.43
N TYR A 44 -14.59 4.29 11.29
CA TYR A 44 -13.85 4.90 10.21
C TYR A 44 -13.43 6.36 10.50
N SER A 45 -14.37 7.21 10.84
CA SER A 45 -14.11 8.63 11.16
C SER A 45 -13.71 8.85 12.62
N SER A 46 -13.79 7.81 13.46
CA SER A 46 -13.64 7.89 14.91
C SER A 46 -14.55 8.98 15.51
N THR A 47 -15.83 8.96 15.11
CA THR A 47 -16.83 9.93 15.55
C THR A 47 -18.11 9.24 16.01
N PHE A 48 -18.85 9.91 16.90
CA PHE A 48 -20.23 9.53 17.22
C PHE A 48 -21.19 10.40 16.43
N ILE A 49 -22.20 9.79 15.84
CA ILE A 49 -23.36 10.45 15.22
C ILE A 49 -24.50 10.36 16.21
N LEU A 50 -24.92 11.50 16.71
CA LEU A 50 -25.99 11.66 17.70
C LEU A 50 -27.31 11.87 16.96
N THR A 51 -28.39 11.27 17.46
CA THR A 51 -29.74 11.50 16.94
C THR A 51 -30.63 11.96 18.08
N TYR A 52 -31.27 13.09 17.89
CA TYR A 52 -32.14 13.72 18.88
C TYR A 52 -33.63 13.46 18.59
N SER A 53 -34.48 13.66 19.58
CA SER A 53 -35.93 13.47 19.48
C SER A 53 -36.60 14.39 18.45
N SER A 54 -35.97 15.51 18.10
CA SER A 54 -36.39 16.41 17.01
C SER A 54 -36.11 15.82 15.62
N GLY A 55 -35.36 14.72 15.51
CA GLY A 55 -34.87 14.19 14.24
C GLY A 55 -33.56 14.84 13.76
N GLN A 56 -33.06 15.84 14.48
CA GLN A 56 -31.74 16.43 14.18
C GLN A 56 -30.61 15.44 14.48
N THR A 57 -29.51 15.55 13.74
CA THR A 57 -28.28 14.78 13.96
C THR A 57 -27.08 15.68 14.19
N GLU A 58 -26.14 15.25 15.01
CA GLU A 58 -24.89 15.93 15.29
C GLU A 58 -23.74 14.94 15.26
N THR A 59 -22.56 15.37 14.83
CA THR A 59 -21.35 14.54 14.81
C THR A 59 -20.34 15.10 15.80
N VAL A 60 -19.91 14.27 16.75
CA VAL A 60 -18.89 14.62 17.74
C VAL A 60 -17.69 13.69 17.62
N LYS A 61 -16.49 14.22 17.86
CA LYS A 61 -15.25 13.44 17.78
C LYS A 61 -15.16 12.47 18.96
N ALA A 62 -14.79 11.23 18.70
CA ALA A 62 -14.49 10.25 19.72
C ALA A 62 -13.04 10.35 20.19
N THR A 63 -12.81 10.07 21.47
CA THR A 63 -11.49 9.75 22.01
C THR A 63 -11.33 8.23 22.03
N LEU A 64 -10.30 7.73 21.36
CA LEU A 64 -10.00 6.30 21.36
C LEU A 64 -9.24 5.92 22.62
N ASN A 65 -9.77 4.96 23.35
CA ASN A 65 -9.04 4.28 24.42
C ASN A 65 -8.48 2.96 23.87
N ARG A 66 -7.19 2.96 23.60
CA ARG A 66 -6.47 1.80 23.07
C ARG A 66 -5.93 0.88 24.15
N ASN A 67 -6.30 1.14 25.43
CA ASN A 67 -5.98 0.29 26.58
C ASN A 67 -7.12 -0.71 26.89
N THR A 68 -8.05 -0.93 25.96
CA THR A 68 -9.10 -1.94 26.04
C THR A 68 -8.96 -2.91 24.86
N THR A 69 -9.36 -4.16 25.06
CA THR A 69 -9.40 -5.19 23.99
C THR A 69 -10.84 -5.64 23.79
N PRO A 70 -11.46 -5.34 22.64
CA PRO A 70 -10.97 -4.43 21.57
C PRO A 70 -10.83 -2.97 22.03
N PRO A 71 -10.14 -2.10 21.25
CA PRO A 71 -10.09 -0.67 21.52
C PRO A 71 -11.49 -0.12 21.71
N SER A 72 -11.68 0.75 22.69
CA SER A 72 -12.96 1.43 22.86
C SER A 72 -12.92 2.87 22.41
N ALA A 73 -14.08 3.42 22.04
CA ALA A 73 -14.24 4.82 21.74
C ALA A 73 -15.18 5.47 22.75
N SER A 74 -14.87 6.68 23.18
CA SER A 74 -15.72 7.44 24.11
C SER A 74 -15.67 8.92 23.84
N THR A 75 -16.68 9.63 24.31
CA THR A 75 -16.68 11.09 24.44
C THR A 75 -17.66 11.51 25.53
N GLU A 76 -17.38 12.63 26.20
CA GLU A 76 -18.26 13.26 27.15
C GLU A 76 -18.87 14.49 26.47
N LEU A 77 -20.20 14.61 26.51
CA LEU A 77 -20.93 15.76 26.00
C LEU A 77 -20.97 16.88 27.05
N GLU A 78 -21.30 18.10 26.62
CA GLU A 78 -21.33 19.29 27.50
C GLU A 78 -22.34 19.17 28.65
N ASP A 79 -23.37 18.33 28.51
CA ASP A 79 -24.37 18.04 29.55
C ASP A 79 -23.93 16.94 30.53
N GLY A 80 -22.73 16.38 30.37
CA GLY A 80 -22.20 15.31 31.20
C GLY A 80 -22.60 13.90 30.73
N THR A 81 -23.36 13.78 29.64
CA THR A 81 -23.68 12.48 29.02
C THR A 81 -22.40 11.86 28.45
N TYR A 82 -22.18 10.60 28.76
CA TYR A 82 -21.04 9.83 28.25
C TYR A 82 -21.46 8.88 27.14
N LEU A 83 -20.76 8.93 26.00
CA LEU A 83 -20.96 8.01 24.89
C LEU A 83 -19.82 6.99 24.88
N TYR A 84 -20.16 5.72 24.71
CA TYR A 84 -19.20 4.64 24.73
C TYR A 84 -19.47 3.59 23.68
N LYS A 85 -18.43 3.15 23.02
CA LYS A 85 -18.41 2.00 22.10
C LYS A 85 -17.30 1.06 22.54
N ALA A 86 -17.68 -0.13 23.01
CA ALA A 86 -16.74 -1.11 23.56
C ALA A 86 -15.75 -1.64 22.51
N ASP A 87 -16.17 -1.69 21.24
CA ASP A 87 -15.32 -2.07 20.12
C ASP A 87 -15.28 -0.95 19.09
N ALA A 88 -14.19 -0.17 19.10
CA ALA A 88 -13.99 0.95 18.19
C ALA A 88 -13.47 0.51 16.80
N SER A 89 -13.16 -0.76 16.58
CA SER A 89 -12.84 -1.30 15.26
C SER A 89 -14.07 -1.52 14.39
N THR A 90 -15.27 -1.53 15.02
CA THR A 90 -16.55 -1.75 14.34
C THR A 90 -17.49 -0.54 14.50
N SER A 91 -18.09 -0.12 13.38
CA SER A 91 -19.16 0.87 13.42
C SER A 91 -20.44 0.26 13.99
N GLY A 92 -21.28 1.07 14.65
CA GLY A 92 -22.57 0.63 15.16
C GLY A 92 -23.05 1.39 16.38
N LYS A 93 -24.11 0.88 17.01
CA LYS A 93 -24.76 1.52 18.15
C LYS A 93 -23.76 1.74 19.29
N ALA A 94 -23.76 2.95 19.84
CA ALA A 94 -23.01 3.31 21.04
C ALA A 94 -23.90 3.27 22.29
N GLU A 95 -23.29 3.02 23.43
CA GLU A 95 -23.93 3.14 24.74
C GLU A 95 -23.98 4.60 25.19
N ILE A 96 -25.03 4.97 25.88
CA ILE A 96 -25.26 6.29 26.46
C ILE A 96 -25.37 6.11 27.97
N SER A 97 -24.53 6.79 28.76
CA SER A 97 -24.46 6.65 30.21
C SER A 97 -24.17 7.99 30.90
N ASP A 98 -24.38 8.05 32.20
CA ASP A 98 -24.12 9.25 33.04
C ASP A 98 -22.68 9.34 33.56
N GLY A 99 -21.77 8.50 33.06
CA GLY A 99 -20.36 8.51 33.46
C GLY A 99 -19.49 7.55 32.66
N PRO A 100 -18.16 7.67 32.81
CA PRO A 100 -17.22 6.85 32.07
C PRO A 100 -17.36 5.35 32.42
N PRO A 101 -17.22 4.45 31.43
CA PRO A 101 -17.26 3.01 31.67
C PRO A 101 -16.09 2.56 32.54
N VAL A 102 -16.28 1.53 33.34
CA VAL A 102 -15.19 0.92 34.11
C VAL A 102 -14.37 0.04 33.15
N VAL A 103 -13.13 0.44 32.91
CA VAL A 103 -12.20 -0.29 32.03
C VAL A 103 -11.27 -1.15 32.89
N ASN A 104 -11.17 -2.45 32.56
CA ASN A 104 -10.22 -3.36 33.21
C ASN A 104 -8.85 -3.24 32.51
N THR A 105 -7.90 -2.53 33.12
CA THR A 105 -6.56 -2.24 32.57
C THR A 105 -5.59 -3.42 32.55
N ASN A 106 -5.95 -4.55 33.18
CA ASN A 106 -5.09 -5.75 33.19
C ASN A 106 -5.34 -6.72 32.00
N GLU A 107 -6.32 -6.43 31.16
CA GLU A 107 -6.73 -7.29 30.05
C GLU A 107 -5.64 -7.46 28.98
N HIS A 108 -4.77 -6.45 28.83
CA HIS A 108 -3.74 -6.44 27.77
C HIS A 108 -2.45 -7.16 28.12
N LYS A 109 -2.20 -7.37 29.43
CA LYS A 109 -0.91 -7.89 29.87
C LYS A 109 -0.55 -9.24 29.24
N TYR A 110 -1.52 -10.13 29.09
CA TYR A 110 -1.29 -11.44 28.52
C TYR A 110 -0.78 -11.37 27.07
N VAL A 111 -1.43 -10.57 26.24
CA VAL A 111 -1.03 -10.37 24.85
C VAL A 111 0.29 -9.61 24.78
N ASN A 112 0.50 -8.60 25.61
CA ASN A 112 1.73 -7.80 25.63
C ASN A 112 2.95 -8.61 26.10
N ASP A 113 2.76 -9.53 27.07
CA ASP A 113 3.81 -10.48 27.47
C ASP A 113 4.24 -11.34 26.28
N TRP A 114 3.28 -11.90 25.52
CA TRP A 114 3.52 -12.67 24.29
C TRP A 114 4.23 -11.82 23.22
N ILE A 115 3.75 -10.60 22.94
CA ILE A 115 4.41 -9.69 21.98
C ILE A 115 5.88 -9.47 22.38
N TYR A 116 6.14 -9.19 23.66
CA TYR A 116 7.48 -8.90 24.16
C TYR A 116 8.41 -10.12 24.04
N GLU A 117 7.92 -11.29 24.38
CA GLU A 117 8.67 -12.55 24.30
C GLU A 117 9.05 -12.86 22.85
N GLU A 118 8.08 -12.87 21.94
CA GLU A 118 8.31 -13.18 20.53
C GLU A 118 9.20 -12.13 19.84
N MET A 119 8.98 -10.83 20.11
CA MET A 119 9.83 -9.76 19.59
C MET A 119 11.26 -9.87 20.13
N SER A 120 11.45 -10.26 21.38
CA SER A 120 12.77 -10.47 21.98
C SER A 120 13.57 -11.59 21.29
N ILE A 121 12.87 -12.56 20.70
CA ILE A 121 13.44 -13.70 19.99
C ILE A 121 13.65 -13.38 18.51
N TYR A 122 12.61 -12.92 17.82
CA TYR A 122 12.60 -12.87 16.36
C TYR A 122 13.00 -11.53 15.76
N TYR A 123 12.74 -10.42 16.46
CA TYR A 123 12.95 -9.09 15.90
C TYR A 123 14.41 -8.82 15.51
N LEU A 124 14.66 -8.30 14.32
CA LEU A 124 16.00 -8.01 13.81
C LEU A 124 16.82 -7.14 14.79
N TRP A 125 16.17 -6.12 15.35
CA TRP A 125 16.77 -5.21 16.32
C TRP A 125 16.39 -5.56 17.77
N ASN A 126 16.29 -6.85 18.11
CA ASN A 126 15.85 -7.32 19.43
C ASN A 126 16.66 -6.73 20.60
N THR A 127 17.95 -6.40 20.39
CA THR A 127 18.79 -5.74 21.41
C THR A 127 18.41 -4.27 21.66
N LYS A 128 17.56 -3.67 20.83
CA LYS A 128 17.06 -2.29 20.97
C LYS A 128 15.71 -2.21 21.68
N ILE A 129 15.05 -3.32 21.94
CA ILE A 129 13.79 -3.39 22.66
C ILE A 129 13.99 -2.83 24.08
N PRO A 130 13.10 -1.92 24.58
CA PRO A 130 13.16 -1.41 25.95
C PRO A 130 13.09 -2.54 26.99
N LYS A 131 13.93 -2.48 28.03
CA LYS A 131 13.97 -3.54 29.06
C LYS A 131 12.76 -3.54 30.00
N ASN A 132 12.10 -2.41 30.17
CA ASN A 132 10.97 -2.23 31.07
C ASN A 132 9.86 -1.46 30.35
N PRO A 133 9.19 -2.05 29.35
CA PRO A 133 8.08 -1.40 28.68
C PRO A 133 6.81 -1.40 29.54
N ASP A 134 5.84 -0.58 29.20
CA ASP A 134 4.55 -0.53 29.89
C ASP A 134 3.59 -1.59 29.33
N PHE A 135 3.46 -2.72 30.00
CA PHE A 135 2.60 -3.83 29.61
C PHE A 135 1.09 -3.56 29.77
N THR A 136 0.69 -2.39 30.22
CA THR A 136 -0.73 -2.02 30.37
C THR A 136 -1.32 -1.34 29.14
N GLN A 137 -0.49 -1.01 28.15
CA GLN A 137 -0.90 -0.37 26.91
C GLN A 137 -1.77 -1.32 26.07
N PHE A 138 -2.58 -0.75 25.17
CA PHE A 138 -3.26 -1.53 24.13
C PHE A 138 -2.22 -2.26 23.25
N PRO A 139 -2.44 -3.51 22.85
CA PRO A 139 -1.40 -4.31 22.20
C PRO A 139 -0.74 -3.68 20.98
N ALA A 140 -1.49 -2.98 20.14
CA ALA A 140 -0.89 -2.29 18.99
C ALA A 140 0.02 -1.12 19.41
N ASP A 141 -0.36 -0.35 20.44
CA ASP A 141 0.45 0.74 20.97
C ASP A 141 1.68 0.20 21.72
N PHE A 142 1.51 -0.93 22.43
CA PHE A 142 2.61 -1.64 23.06
C PHE A 142 3.64 -2.11 22.03
N PHE A 143 3.19 -2.80 21.00
CA PHE A 143 4.03 -3.25 19.89
C PHE A 143 4.80 -2.09 19.27
N ASP A 144 4.09 -1.00 18.93
CA ASP A 144 4.70 0.20 18.36
C ASP A 144 5.72 0.87 19.30
N SER A 145 5.48 0.81 20.62
CA SER A 145 6.36 1.42 21.64
C SER A 145 7.70 0.71 21.80
N ILE A 146 7.78 -0.56 21.43
CA ILE A 146 9.01 -1.38 21.57
C ILE A 146 9.83 -1.47 20.29
N LEU A 147 9.36 -0.89 19.17
CA LEU A 147 10.09 -0.88 17.91
C LEU A 147 11.31 0.04 17.92
N ASN A 148 12.38 -0.38 17.26
CA ASN A 148 13.53 0.46 16.91
C ASN A 148 13.17 1.39 15.75
N LYS A 149 12.33 2.40 16.00
CA LYS A 149 11.71 3.22 14.96
C LYS A 149 12.72 3.93 14.07
N TYR A 150 12.44 3.90 12.78
CA TYR A 150 13.16 4.67 11.79
C TYR A 150 13.10 6.19 12.05
N ASN A 151 14.22 6.83 11.82
CA ASN A 151 14.31 8.28 11.72
C ASN A 151 15.42 8.62 10.72
N ALA A 152 15.08 9.34 9.65
CA ALA A 152 16.01 9.63 8.57
C ALA A 152 17.34 10.28 9.01
N SER A 153 17.33 11.05 10.11
CA SER A 153 18.51 11.77 10.61
C SER A 153 19.24 11.04 11.73
N SER A 154 18.52 10.34 12.63
CA SER A 154 19.09 9.76 13.86
C SER A 154 19.12 8.24 13.88
N ASN A 155 18.30 7.56 13.06
CA ASN A 155 18.21 6.10 12.98
C ASN A 155 17.76 5.66 11.57
N PRO A 156 18.58 5.88 10.53
CA PRO A 156 18.21 5.58 9.14
C PRO A 156 18.03 4.08 8.89
N ASP A 157 18.64 3.22 9.70
CA ASP A 157 18.48 1.76 9.65
C ASP A 157 17.37 1.24 10.58
N GLY A 158 16.51 2.12 11.08
CA GLY A 158 15.40 1.77 11.97
C GLY A 158 14.23 1.13 11.24
N ASP A 159 13.33 0.57 12.03
CA ASP A 159 12.13 -0.11 11.57
C ASP A 159 11.05 0.85 11.06
N ARG A 160 10.58 0.58 9.85
CA ARG A 160 9.44 1.26 9.19
C ARG A 160 8.30 0.30 8.86
N PHE A 161 8.50 -0.99 9.06
CA PHE A 161 7.74 -2.02 8.35
C PHE A 161 7.10 -3.06 9.24
N SER A 162 7.56 -3.21 10.50
CA SER A 162 6.90 -4.12 11.44
C SER A 162 5.49 -3.63 11.77
N TRP A 163 4.53 -4.54 11.79
CA TRP A 163 3.15 -4.22 12.11
C TRP A 163 2.46 -5.37 12.84
N ILE A 164 1.30 -5.08 13.45
CA ILE A 164 0.51 -6.03 14.21
C ILE A 164 -0.98 -5.83 13.88
N GLN A 165 -1.75 -6.91 13.94
CA GLN A 165 -3.19 -6.90 13.72
C GLN A 165 -3.91 -7.72 14.77
N GLU A 166 -5.09 -7.23 15.21
CA GLU A 166 -5.89 -7.84 16.27
C GLU A 166 -6.37 -9.25 15.92
N ASN A 167 -6.58 -9.54 14.63
CA ASN A 167 -6.99 -10.85 14.16
C ASN A 167 -5.95 -11.42 13.19
N TYR A 168 -5.24 -12.47 13.65
CA TYR A 168 -4.22 -13.12 12.84
C TYR A 168 -4.78 -13.76 11.55
N THR A 169 -6.06 -14.17 11.54
CA THR A 169 -6.65 -14.74 10.31
C THR A 169 -6.82 -13.68 9.22
N ASP A 170 -7.11 -12.46 9.61
CA ASP A 170 -7.20 -11.33 8.68
C ASP A 170 -5.81 -10.87 8.24
N LEU A 171 -4.82 -10.92 9.15
CA LEU A 171 -3.42 -10.72 8.81
C LEU A 171 -2.98 -11.70 7.72
N LEU A 172 -3.20 -13.00 7.91
CA LEU A 172 -2.80 -14.04 6.95
C LEU A 172 -3.50 -13.88 5.60
N LYS A 173 -4.79 -13.56 5.58
CA LYS A 173 -5.51 -13.26 4.32
C LYS A 173 -4.91 -12.07 3.59
N SER A 174 -4.58 -11.01 4.33
CA SER A 174 -3.96 -9.81 3.75
C SER A 174 -2.65 -10.11 3.03
N LEU A 175 -1.85 -11.01 3.60
CA LEU A 175 -0.54 -11.40 3.09
C LEU A 175 -0.61 -12.25 1.81
N THR A 176 -1.67 -13.02 1.64
CA THR A 176 -1.89 -13.81 0.40
C THR A 176 -2.56 -13.01 -0.71
N GLY A 177 -2.76 -11.70 -0.52
CA GLY A 177 -3.45 -10.85 -1.48
C GLY A 177 -4.96 -11.09 -1.54
N VAL A 178 -5.52 -11.84 -0.58
CA VAL A 178 -6.96 -12.08 -0.50
C VAL A 178 -7.65 -10.89 0.19
N SER A 179 -8.54 -10.22 -0.52
CA SER A 179 -9.31 -9.09 -0.03
C SER A 179 -10.74 -9.50 0.33
N SER A 180 -11.24 -9.05 1.49
CA SER A 180 -12.62 -9.29 1.91
C SER A 180 -13.63 -8.41 1.19
N ASP A 181 -13.22 -7.19 0.78
CA ASP A 181 -14.09 -6.16 0.19
C ASP A 181 -13.37 -5.52 -0.99
N GLU A 182 -13.34 -6.22 -2.14
CA GLU A 182 -12.59 -5.82 -3.32
C GLU A 182 -13.50 -5.11 -4.32
N ILE A 183 -13.12 -3.88 -4.68
CA ILE A 183 -13.82 -3.06 -5.69
C ILE A 183 -13.57 -3.53 -7.12
N GLY A 184 -12.50 -4.27 -7.36
CA GLY A 184 -12.16 -4.84 -8.67
C GLY A 184 -11.27 -3.98 -9.56
N PHE A 185 -10.70 -2.90 -9.04
CA PHE A 185 -9.71 -2.11 -9.77
C PHE A 185 -8.75 -1.38 -8.82
N GLU A 186 -7.57 -1.11 -9.30
CA GLU A 186 -6.58 -0.27 -8.63
C GLU A 186 -6.70 1.16 -9.13
N TYR A 187 -6.50 2.15 -8.26
CA TYR A 187 -6.65 3.57 -8.60
C TYR A 187 -5.75 4.47 -7.78
N VAL A 188 -5.53 5.68 -8.27
CA VAL A 188 -4.91 6.77 -7.53
C VAL A 188 -5.91 7.90 -7.34
N PRO A 189 -6.13 8.37 -6.09
CA PRO A 189 -6.93 9.55 -5.84
C PRO A 189 -6.17 10.81 -6.26
N VAL A 190 -6.82 11.66 -7.03
CA VAL A 190 -6.30 12.93 -7.54
C VAL A 190 -7.18 14.06 -7.03
N SER A 191 -6.64 14.92 -6.18
CA SER A 191 -7.29 16.14 -5.69
C SER A 191 -7.16 17.25 -6.73
N ILE A 192 -8.26 17.96 -6.99
CA ILE A 192 -8.28 19.08 -7.93
C ILE A 192 -8.05 20.39 -7.16
N THR A 193 -6.94 21.03 -7.41
CA THR A 193 -6.52 22.27 -6.72
C THR A 193 -7.59 23.36 -6.82
N GLY A 194 -7.91 23.97 -5.69
CA GLY A 194 -8.92 25.02 -5.60
C GLY A 194 -10.37 24.52 -5.51
N THR A 195 -10.55 23.20 -5.38
CA THR A 195 -11.87 22.58 -5.14
C THR A 195 -11.74 21.56 -4.00
N ASP A 196 -12.88 21.04 -3.52
CA ASP A 196 -12.91 19.90 -2.59
C ASP A 196 -13.00 18.56 -3.33
N TYR A 197 -12.99 18.56 -4.67
CA TYR A 197 -13.17 17.34 -5.45
C TYR A 197 -11.91 16.49 -5.50
N VAL A 198 -12.14 15.18 -5.41
CA VAL A 198 -11.16 14.12 -5.65
C VAL A 198 -11.72 13.24 -6.76
N TYR A 199 -10.91 12.92 -7.75
CA TYR A 199 -11.26 11.96 -8.78
C TYR A 199 -10.32 10.76 -8.68
N PHE A 200 -10.81 9.57 -8.99
CA PHE A 200 -9.98 8.38 -9.01
C PHE A 200 -9.57 8.04 -10.42
N LEU A 201 -8.27 8.11 -10.69
CA LEU A 201 -7.68 7.63 -11.93
C LEU A 201 -7.44 6.12 -11.82
N VAL A 202 -8.10 5.35 -12.66
CA VAL A 202 -7.96 3.89 -12.69
C VAL A 202 -6.60 3.51 -13.24
N LEU A 203 -5.83 2.77 -12.46
CA LEU A 203 -4.51 2.24 -12.85
C LEU A 203 -4.66 0.95 -13.66
N TYR A 204 -5.51 0.04 -13.22
CA TYR A 204 -5.91 -1.16 -13.95
C TYR A 204 -7.14 -1.80 -13.30
N ALA A 205 -7.92 -2.54 -14.09
CA ALA A 205 -8.93 -3.44 -13.56
C ALA A 205 -8.27 -4.76 -13.14
N ARG A 206 -8.72 -5.33 -12.03
CA ARG A 206 -8.23 -6.63 -11.58
C ARG A 206 -8.90 -7.75 -12.38
N PRO A 207 -8.15 -8.77 -12.82
CA PRO A 207 -8.69 -9.87 -13.60
C PRO A 207 -9.86 -10.58 -12.89
N ASP A 208 -10.80 -11.11 -13.68
CA ASP A 208 -11.94 -11.89 -13.20
C ASP A 208 -12.88 -11.14 -12.25
N THR A 209 -12.90 -9.80 -12.28
CA THR A 209 -13.80 -8.97 -11.48
C THR A 209 -14.98 -8.42 -12.30
N ASP A 210 -16.05 -8.02 -11.58
CA ASP A 210 -17.19 -7.36 -12.21
C ASP A 210 -16.80 -5.99 -12.80
N ALA A 211 -15.81 -5.32 -12.20
CA ALA A 211 -15.24 -4.08 -12.73
C ALA A 211 -14.62 -4.28 -14.12
N GLU A 212 -13.79 -5.32 -14.29
CA GLU A 212 -13.22 -5.68 -15.59
C GLU A 212 -14.32 -6.04 -16.60
N ALA A 213 -15.26 -6.91 -16.20
CA ALA A 213 -16.37 -7.35 -17.06
C ALA A 213 -17.28 -6.19 -17.52
N LYS A 214 -17.33 -5.11 -16.75
CA LYS A 214 -18.10 -3.88 -17.04
C LYS A 214 -17.29 -2.79 -17.75
N GLY A 215 -16.05 -3.10 -18.15
CA GLY A 215 -15.20 -2.21 -18.93
C GLY A 215 -14.55 -1.08 -18.12
N ILE A 216 -14.43 -1.24 -16.79
CA ILE A 216 -13.50 -0.41 -16.02
C ILE A 216 -12.10 -0.75 -16.51
N SER A 217 -11.32 0.24 -16.92
CA SER A 217 -10.01 0.01 -17.53
C SER A 217 -9.06 1.15 -17.21
N ARG A 218 -7.77 0.88 -17.44
CA ARG A 218 -6.68 1.83 -17.23
C ARG A 218 -6.93 3.16 -17.94
N GLY A 219 -6.69 4.26 -17.24
CA GLY A 219 -6.82 5.63 -17.75
C GLY A 219 -8.22 6.22 -17.64
N ARG A 220 -9.23 5.42 -17.27
CA ARG A 220 -10.58 5.93 -16.97
C ARG A 220 -10.63 6.60 -15.60
N TRP A 221 -11.62 7.46 -15.42
CA TRP A 221 -11.80 8.21 -14.19
C TRP A 221 -13.12 7.88 -13.51
N VAL A 222 -13.09 7.82 -12.16
CA VAL A 222 -14.30 7.77 -11.32
C VAL A 222 -14.43 9.12 -10.62
N THR A 223 -15.54 9.81 -10.85
CA THR A 223 -15.82 11.16 -10.32
C THR A 223 -16.89 11.15 -9.24
N LYS A 224 -17.71 10.10 -9.21
CA LYS A 224 -18.80 9.91 -8.25
C LYS A 224 -18.90 8.44 -7.82
N VAL A 225 -19.41 8.22 -6.61
CA VAL A 225 -19.81 6.90 -6.13
C VAL A 225 -21.21 7.00 -5.55
N ASN A 226 -22.12 6.12 -5.98
CA ASN A 226 -23.53 6.11 -5.59
C ASN A 226 -24.23 7.47 -5.76
N GLY A 227 -23.90 8.18 -6.85
CA GLY A 227 -24.43 9.51 -7.16
C GLY A 227 -23.81 10.67 -6.38
N GLN A 228 -22.96 10.40 -5.40
CA GLN A 228 -22.27 11.42 -4.61
C GLN A 228 -20.91 11.77 -5.19
N ASN A 229 -20.55 13.04 -5.20
CA ASN A 229 -19.21 13.49 -5.57
C ASN A 229 -18.19 12.95 -4.56
N ILE A 230 -17.02 12.57 -5.07
CA ILE A 230 -15.88 12.21 -4.25
C ILE A 230 -15.17 13.51 -3.84
N THR A 231 -14.85 13.64 -2.56
CA THR A 231 -14.26 14.85 -1.97
C THR A 231 -13.10 14.51 -1.04
N THR A 232 -12.31 15.50 -0.66
CA THR A 232 -11.22 15.36 0.31
C THR A 232 -11.69 14.81 1.66
N SER A 233 -12.97 14.97 2.01
CA SER A 233 -13.56 14.49 3.27
C SER A 233 -14.06 13.04 3.21
N ASN A 234 -14.37 12.50 2.01
CA ASN A 234 -15.00 11.17 1.90
C ASN A 234 -14.24 10.17 1.01
N TYR A 235 -13.19 10.57 0.28
CA TYR A 235 -12.54 9.72 -0.73
C TYR A 235 -12.01 8.38 -0.19
N ARG A 236 -11.72 8.31 1.10
CA ARG A 236 -11.25 7.07 1.75
C ARG A 236 -12.35 6.07 2.04
N ASP A 237 -13.63 6.51 2.01
CA ASP A 237 -14.78 5.77 2.52
C ASP A 237 -15.81 5.42 1.49
N VAL A 238 -15.74 6.04 0.33
CA VAL A 238 -16.76 5.90 -0.70
C VAL A 238 -16.96 4.44 -1.14
N PHE A 239 -15.95 3.58 -0.92
CA PHE A 239 -16.01 2.15 -1.19
C PHE A 239 -16.23 1.29 0.06
N SER A 240 -16.41 1.89 1.24
CA SER A 240 -16.68 1.13 2.45
C SER A 240 -17.98 0.31 2.35
N GLY A 241 -18.00 -0.83 3.04
CA GLY A 241 -19.14 -1.77 3.03
C GLY A 241 -19.20 -2.62 1.77
N THR A 242 -19.97 -3.70 1.87
CA THR A 242 -20.16 -4.70 0.80
C THR A 242 -21.28 -4.32 -0.17
N GLY A 243 -21.42 -5.06 -1.27
CA GLY A 243 -22.51 -4.92 -2.22
C GLY A 243 -22.16 -4.14 -3.48
N SER A 244 -23.17 -3.60 -4.17
CA SER A 244 -22.96 -2.87 -5.42
C SER A 244 -22.53 -1.43 -5.18
N LYS A 245 -21.68 -0.92 -6.06
CA LYS A 245 -21.31 0.50 -6.13
C LYS A 245 -21.62 1.03 -7.53
N THR A 246 -22.31 2.16 -7.60
CA THR A 246 -22.55 2.86 -8.87
C THR A 246 -21.50 3.95 -9.03
N LEU A 247 -20.67 3.82 -10.06
CA LEU A 247 -19.55 4.71 -10.35
C LEU A 247 -19.95 5.71 -11.44
N GLY A 248 -19.84 7.00 -11.18
CA GLY A 248 -19.92 8.04 -12.22
C GLY A 248 -18.60 8.11 -12.94
N MET A 249 -18.57 7.63 -14.20
CA MET A 249 -17.36 7.52 -14.99
C MET A 249 -17.10 8.78 -15.81
N ALA A 250 -15.82 9.05 -16.08
CA ALA A 250 -15.38 10.03 -17.05
C ALA A 250 -14.17 9.50 -17.84
N ASP A 251 -14.06 9.95 -19.08
CA ASP A 251 -13.00 9.55 -20.00
C ASP A 251 -12.40 10.78 -20.68
N TRP A 252 -11.13 10.65 -21.09
CA TRP A 252 -10.49 11.64 -21.94
C TRP A 252 -11.13 11.65 -23.32
N THR A 253 -11.60 12.80 -23.75
CA THR A 253 -12.13 13.05 -25.10
C THR A 253 -11.29 14.09 -25.79
N LEU A 254 -10.97 13.87 -27.09
CA LEU A 254 -10.21 14.85 -27.87
C LEU A 254 -10.95 16.17 -27.92
N ASP A 255 -10.29 17.25 -27.54
CA ASP A 255 -10.82 18.61 -27.68
C ASP A 255 -10.84 19.00 -29.15
N SER A 256 -12.04 18.97 -29.76
CA SER A 256 -12.24 19.31 -31.15
C SER A 256 -12.04 20.79 -31.49
N SER A 257 -11.89 21.65 -30.48
CA SER A 257 -11.61 23.08 -30.66
C SER A 257 -10.12 23.35 -30.94
N VAL A 258 -9.23 22.37 -30.64
CA VAL A 258 -7.79 22.42 -30.89
C VAL A 258 -7.47 21.63 -32.14
N GLY A 259 -6.98 22.30 -33.18
CA GLY A 259 -6.70 21.68 -34.48
C GLY A 259 -5.31 21.05 -34.57
N PRO A 260 -5.03 20.19 -35.60
CA PRO A 260 -3.72 19.55 -35.78
C PRO A 260 -2.54 20.50 -35.96
N ASP A 261 -2.82 21.72 -36.34
CA ASP A 261 -1.81 22.79 -36.54
C ASP A 261 -1.54 23.62 -35.27
N ASP A 262 -2.32 23.42 -34.23
CA ASP A 262 -2.15 24.09 -32.93
C ASP A 262 -0.97 23.48 -32.15
N GLU A 263 -0.29 24.33 -31.38
CA GLU A 263 0.84 23.93 -30.55
C GLU A 263 0.41 22.90 -29.47
N ASP A 264 -0.81 23.05 -28.97
CA ASP A 264 -1.40 22.20 -27.93
C ASP A 264 -2.10 20.93 -28.47
N TYR A 265 -1.98 20.62 -29.78
CA TYR A 265 -2.59 19.41 -30.32
C TYR A 265 -1.68 18.19 -30.17
N PRO A 266 -2.18 17.01 -29.72
CA PRO A 266 -3.57 16.73 -29.33
C PRO A 266 -3.88 17.22 -27.89
N SER A 267 -4.99 17.94 -27.75
CA SER A 267 -5.54 18.37 -26.47
C SER A 267 -6.75 17.52 -26.09
N TYR A 268 -6.90 17.20 -24.82
CA TYR A 268 -8.00 16.38 -24.31
C TYR A 268 -8.72 17.09 -23.17
N GLU A 269 -10.02 16.88 -23.09
CA GLU A 269 -10.88 17.28 -21.98
C GLU A 269 -11.46 16.06 -21.26
N LEU A 270 -11.68 16.15 -19.94
CA LEU A 270 -12.30 15.09 -19.19
C LEU A 270 -13.84 15.22 -19.27
N SER A 271 -14.48 14.27 -19.91
CA SER A 271 -15.92 14.27 -20.15
C SER A 271 -16.62 13.11 -19.47
N GLY A 272 -17.78 13.34 -18.84
CA GLY A 272 -18.58 12.28 -18.24
C GLY A 272 -19.02 11.24 -19.27
N SER A 273 -18.80 9.98 -18.98
CA SER A 273 -19.11 8.84 -19.86
C SER A 273 -20.25 7.94 -19.34
N GLY A 274 -21.00 8.42 -18.34
CA GLY A 274 -22.15 7.73 -17.77
C GLY A 274 -21.84 6.97 -16.50
N ASP A 275 -22.84 6.27 -15.98
CA ASP A 275 -22.73 5.51 -14.74
C ASP A 275 -22.51 4.02 -15.03
N VAL A 276 -21.65 3.38 -14.24
CA VAL A 276 -21.41 1.94 -14.27
C VAL A 276 -21.63 1.38 -12.87
N THR A 277 -22.53 0.40 -12.75
CA THR A 277 -22.74 -0.29 -11.46
C THR A 277 -21.94 -1.58 -11.45
N ILE A 278 -21.08 -1.72 -10.46
CA ILE A 278 -20.24 -2.89 -10.23
C ILE A 278 -20.59 -3.56 -8.92
N GLN A 279 -20.35 -4.87 -8.83
CA GLN A 279 -20.47 -5.65 -7.61
C GLN A 279 -19.09 -5.80 -6.97
N MET A 280 -19.00 -5.49 -5.67
CA MET A 280 -17.79 -5.78 -4.91
C MET A 280 -17.63 -7.29 -4.70
N HIS A 281 -16.39 -7.74 -4.67
CA HIS A 281 -16.03 -9.13 -4.45
C HIS A 281 -15.60 -9.37 -3.00
N SER A 282 -16.04 -10.50 -2.43
CA SER A 282 -15.53 -11.00 -1.15
C SER A 282 -14.53 -12.14 -1.39
N ASN A 283 -13.46 -12.19 -0.60
CA ASN A 283 -12.41 -13.21 -0.71
C ASN A 283 -11.79 -13.29 -2.13
N TYR A 284 -11.58 -12.15 -2.75
CA TYR A 284 -10.91 -12.07 -4.05
C TYR A 284 -9.39 -12.23 -3.87
N ALA A 285 -8.79 -13.15 -4.61
CA ALA A 285 -7.34 -13.34 -4.72
C ALA A 285 -6.88 -12.87 -6.11
N GLU A 286 -6.09 -11.81 -6.16
CA GLU A 286 -5.57 -11.27 -7.41
C GLU A 286 -4.55 -12.22 -8.04
N ASN A 287 -4.72 -12.56 -9.32
CA ASN A 287 -3.66 -13.22 -10.07
C ASN A 287 -2.56 -12.18 -10.35
N PRO A 288 -1.32 -12.41 -9.90
CA PRO A 288 -0.24 -11.44 -10.03
C PRO A 288 0.20 -11.18 -11.48
N ILE A 289 -0.05 -12.10 -12.39
CA ILE A 289 0.29 -11.97 -13.81
C ILE A 289 -0.83 -11.20 -14.49
N HIS A 290 -0.67 -9.87 -14.59
CA HIS A 290 -1.70 -9.05 -15.20
C HIS A 290 -1.71 -9.13 -16.72
N MET A 291 -0.53 -9.12 -17.36
CA MET A 291 -0.38 -9.16 -18.80
C MET A 291 0.99 -9.70 -19.19
N ASP A 292 1.04 -10.44 -20.30
CA ASP A 292 2.29 -10.78 -20.97
C ASP A 292 2.17 -10.60 -22.49
N SER A 293 3.28 -10.25 -23.14
CA SER A 293 3.34 -10.05 -24.60
C SER A 293 4.77 -10.23 -25.13
N VAL A 294 4.88 -10.45 -26.43
CA VAL A 294 6.17 -10.45 -27.14
C VAL A 294 6.12 -9.49 -28.31
N TYR A 295 6.97 -8.47 -28.28
CA TYR A 295 7.12 -7.51 -29.37
C TYR A 295 8.22 -7.94 -30.34
N THR A 296 7.99 -7.73 -31.64
CA THR A 296 9.04 -7.80 -32.65
C THR A 296 9.38 -6.38 -33.08
N VAL A 297 10.60 -5.94 -32.76
CA VAL A 297 11.07 -4.59 -33.11
C VAL A 297 12.38 -4.75 -33.88
N GLY A 298 12.31 -4.57 -35.21
CA GLY A 298 13.44 -4.89 -36.08
C GLY A 298 13.74 -6.39 -36.06
N SER A 299 14.97 -6.75 -35.69
CA SER A 299 15.40 -8.16 -35.53
C SER A 299 15.29 -8.67 -34.09
N GLN A 300 14.92 -7.83 -33.15
CA GLN A 300 14.85 -8.16 -31.73
C GLN A 300 13.43 -8.61 -31.35
N LYS A 301 13.35 -9.60 -30.46
CA LYS A 301 12.12 -10.03 -29.82
C LYS A 301 12.18 -9.69 -28.36
N VAL A 302 11.24 -8.86 -27.91
CA VAL A 302 11.21 -8.30 -26.56
C VAL A 302 10.01 -8.88 -25.81
N GLY A 303 10.27 -9.63 -24.75
CA GLY A 303 9.24 -10.04 -23.81
C GLY A 303 8.80 -8.84 -22.97
N TYR A 304 7.52 -8.75 -22.68
CA TYR A 304 6.95 -7.77 -21.74
C TYR A 304 6.05 -8.51 -20.77
N LEU A 305 6.26 -8.28 -19.48
CA LEU A 305 5.49 -8.91 -18.41
C LEU A 305 5.09 -7.83 -17.39
N VAL A 306 3.80 -7.66 -17.17
CA VAL A 306 3.23 -6.88 -16.07
C VAL A 306 2.94 -7.82 -14.92
N TYR A 307 3.67 -7.64 -13.80
CA TYR A 307 3.61 -8.49 -12.63
C TYR A 307 3.37 -7.64 -11.38
N ASN A 308 2.14 -7.68 -10.84
CA ASN A 308 1.66 -6.69 -9.89
C ASN A 308 1.84 -7.06 -8.42
N PHE A 309 2.16 -8.32 -8.12
CA PHE A 309 2.37 -8.79 -6.76
C PHE A 309 3.16 -10.11 -6.75
N PHE A 310 3.95 -10.37 -5.71
CA PHE A 310 4.61 -11.66 -5.55
C PHE A 310 3.74 -12.57 -4.68
N ALA A 311 2.99 -13.47 -5.31
CA ALA A 311 2.19 -14.48 -4.65
C ALA A 311 2.41 -15.85 -5.32
N ARG A 312 2.56 -16.88 -4.49
CA ARG A 312 2.75 -18.27 -4.95
C ARG A 312 1.48 -18.88 -5.53
N ASP A 313 0.36 -18.57 -4.87
CA ASP A 313 -0.98 -19.06 -5.16
C ASP A 313 -2.04 -18.18 -4.48
N ASN A 314 -3.28 -18.58 -4.51
CA ASN A 314 -4.43 -17.89 -3.89
C ASN A 314 -4.63 -18.24 -2.40
N GLY A 315 -3.62 -18.79 -1.74
CA GLY A 315 -3.69 -19.24 -0.34
C GLY A 315 -3.99 -20.75 -0.18
N ASP A 316 -4.02 -21.51 -1.29
CA ASP A 316 -4.29 -22.96 -1.28
C ASP A 316 -3.02 -23.84 -1.22
N ASN A 317 -1.84 -23.24 -1.13
CA ASN A 317 -0.52 -23.89 -1.12
C ASN A 317 -0.22 -24.74 -2.37
N SER A 318 -0.84 -24.41 -3.50
CA SER A 318 -0.68 -25.14 -4.78
C SER A 318 0.53 -24.69 -5.60
N ASN A 319 1.11 -23.53 -5.31
CA ASN A 319 2.06 -22.79 -6.14
C ASN A 319 1.51 -22.50 -7.55
N SER A 320 0.19 -22.31 -7.69
CA SER A 320 -0.45 -22.19 -9.00
C SER A 320 -0.01 -20.95 -9.78
N TYR A 321 0.22 -19.83 -9.10
CA TYR A 321 0.65 -18.59 -9.76
C TYR A 321 2.12 -18.66 -10.18
N ASP A 322 3.01 -19.22 -9.34
CA ASP A 322 4.41 -19.44 -9.74
C ASP A 322 4.51 -20.37 -10.94
N LYS A 323 3.73 -21.46 -10.99
CA LYS A 323 3.68 -22.36 -12.15
C LYS A 323 3.21 -21.64 -13.41
N GLN A 324 2.13 -20.84 -13.32
CA GLN A 324 1.65 -20.03 -14.44
C GLN A 324 2.72 -19.04 -14.91
N LEU A 325 3.43 -18.38 -13.99
CA LEU A 325 4.52 -17.49 -14.33
C LEU A 325 5.62 -18.21 -15.11
N MET A 326 6.05 -19.39 -14.66
CA MET A 326 7.05 -20.19 -15.37
C MET A 326 6.57 -20.65 -16.75
N ASP A 327 5.28 -20.96 -16.91
CA ASP A 327 4.69 -21.30 -18.22
C ASP A 327 4.72 -20.10 -19.18
N ARG A 328 4.39 -18.89 -18.70
CA ARG A 328 4.46 -17.67 -19.52
C ARG A 328 5.90 -17.39 -19.95
N LEU A 329 6.85 -17.49 -19.04
CA LEU A 329 8.27 -17.30 -19.33
C LEU A 329 8.80 -18.38 -20.29
N SER A 330 8.38 -19.65 -20.15
CA SER A 330 8.70 -20.74 -21.10
C SER A 330 8.13 -20.46 -22.49
N SER A 331 6.92 -19.92 -22.57
CA SER A 331 6.31 -19.50 -23.84
C SER A 331 7.09 -18.38 -24.51
N MET A 332 7.52 -17.36 -23.76
CA MET A 332 8.37 -16.28 -24.27
C MET A 332 9.72 -16.82 -24.76
N GLN A 333 10.34 -17.73 -24.00
CA GLN A 333 11.59 -18.39 -24.38
C GLN A 333 11.43 -19.14 -25.71
N SER A 334 10.35 -19.90 -25.88
CA SER A 334 10.07 -20.65 -27.10
C SER A 334 9.86 -19.75 -28.31
N GLN A 335 9.38 -18.53 -28.11
CA GLN A 335 9.25 -17.52 -29.15
C GLN A 335 10.59 -16.84 -29.46
N GLY A 336 11.63 -17.11 -28.68
CA GLY A 336 13.01 -16.64 -28.92
C GLY A 336 13.21 -15.17 -28.53
N ILE A 337 12.71 -14.75 -27.39
CA ILE A 337 12.99 -13.40 -26.87
C ILE A 337 14.49 -13.21 -26.65
N THR A 338 14.99 -12.03 -26.95
CA THR A 338 16.39 -11.62 -26.78
C THR A 338 16.56 -10.63 -25.63
N ASP A 339 15.48 -9.93 -25.29
CA ASP A 339 15.41 -8.89 -24.27
C ASP A 339 14.07 -9.01 -23.53
N MET A 340 14.00 -8.43 -22.32
CA MET A 340 12.79 -8.41 -21.54
C MET A 340 12.58 -7.06 -20.85
N VAL A 341 11.33 -6.61 -20.82
CA VAL A 341 10.83 -5.55 -19.99
C VAL A 341 9.95 -6.15 -18.91
N LEU A 342 10.38 -6.08 -17.67
CA LEU A 342 9.64 -6.50 -16.49
C LEU A 342 8.97 -5.27 -15.87
N ASP A 343 7.65 -5.23 -15.91
CA ASP A 343 6.87 -4.11 -15.40
C ASP A 343 6.45 -4.37 -13.95
N LEU A 344 7.15 -3.73 -13.03
CA LEU A 344 6.91 -3.79 -11.58
C LEU A 344 6.40 -2.44 -11.04
N ARG A 345 5.91 -1.53 -11.89
CA ARG A 345 5.52 -0.17 -11.49
C ARG A 345 4.45 -0.14 -10.39
N TYR A 346 3.62 -1.16 -10.28
CA TYR A 346 2.59 -1.29 -9.24
C TYR A 346 2.83 -2.47 -8.29
N ASN A 347 4.01 -3.08 -8.34
CA ASN A 347 4.35 -4.24 -7.53
C ASN A 347 5.00 -3.82 -6.22
N SER A 348 4.29 -3.94 -5.12
CA SER A 348 4.77 -3.60 -3.78
C SER A 348 5.50 -4.73 -3.05
N GLY A 349 5.77 -5.86 -3.74
CA GLY A 349 6.51 -6.99 -3.16
C GLY A 349 5.65 -8.24 -2.95
N GLY A 350 5.93 -9.00 -1.88
CA GLY A 350 5.25 -10.24 -1.50
C GLY A 350 6.22 -11.39 -1.19
N ALA A 351 5.93 -12.59 -1.68
CA ALA A 351 6.64 -13.82 -1.37
C ALA A 351 8.09 -13.85 -1.90
N VAL A 352 9.05 -14.07 -1.02
CA VAL A 352 10.48 -14.21 -1.35
C VAL A 352 10.72 -15.41 -2.27
N SER A 353 10.04 -16.53 -2.05
CA SER A 353 10.16 -17.74 -2.89
C SER A 353 9.79 -17.48 -4.35
N SER A 354 8.74 -16.68 -4.61
CA SER A 354 8.37 -16.27 -5.97
C SER A 354 9.42 -15.33 -6.60
N ALA A 355 10.03 -14.44 -5.78
CA ALA A 355 11.12 -13.57 -6.23
C ALA A 355 12.39 -14.36 -6.60
N ILE A 356 12.73 -15.40 -5.82
CA ILE A 356 13.84 -16.33 -6.13
C ILE A 356 13.54 -17.09 -7.43
N ALA A 357 12.32 -17.59 -7.62
CA ALA A 357 11.91 -18.31 -8.82
C ALA A 357 11.98 -17.41 -10.06
N LEU A 358 11.45 -16.18 -9.99
CA LEU A 358 11.53 -15.20 -11.08
C LEU A 358 12.98 -14.82 -11.40
N SER A 359 13.79 -14.50 -10.40
CA SER A 359 15.21 -14.17 -10.57
C SER A 359 15.96 -15.33 -11.24
N SER A 360 15.64 -16.56 -10.83
CA SER A 360 16.25 -17.77 -11.40
C SER A 360 15.88 -18.01 -12.86
N ALA A 361 14.68 -17.61 -13.26
CA ALA A 361 14.25 -17.68 -14.66
C ALA A 361 14.97 -16.67 -15.56
N LEU A 362 15.24 -15.46 -15.04
CA LEU A 362 15.74 -14.31 -15.80
C LEU A 362 17.26 -14.29 -15.94
N VAL A 363 17.98 -14.74 -14.90
CA VAL A 363 19.42 -14.56 -14.79
C VAL A 363 20.20 -15.15 -15.97
N LYS A 364 21.24 -14.42 -16.37
CA LYS A 364 22.19 -14.91 -17.37
C LYS A 364 23.06 -16.03 -16.77
N ASP A 365 23.29 -17.10 -17.55
CA ASP A 365 24.19 -18.22 -17.20
C ASP A 365 23.87 -18.81 -15.81
N ARG A 366 22.58 -19.08 -15.53
CA ARG A 366 22.10 -19.58 -14.25
C ARG A 366 22.91 -20.79 -13.76
N SER A 367 23.40 -20.70 -12.52
CA SER A 367 23.99 -21.82 -11.79
C SER A 367 23.37 -21.88 -10.39
N THR A 368 22.98 -23.08 -9.97
CA THR A 368 22.47 -23.34 -8.61
C THR A 368 23.57 -23.27 -7.54
N ASP A 369 24.83 -23.09 -7.93
CA ASP A 369 25.94 -22.81 -7.01
C ASP A 369 26.16 -21.30 -6.78
N ASN A 370 25.49 -20.44 -7.56
CA ASN A 370 25.59 -19.00 -7.43
C ASN A 370 24.62 -18.48 -6.37
N ILE A 371 25.16 -17.64 -5.48
CA ILE A 371 24.36 -17.00 -4.42
C ILE A 371 23.53 -15.87 -5.05
N LEU A 372 22.23 -15.92 -4.90
CA LEU A 372 21.34 -14.82 -5.29
C LEU A 372 21.42 -13.70 -4.24
N VAL A 373 21.17 -14.04 -2.97
CA VAL A 373 21.25 -13.12 -1.83
C VAL A 373 21.80 -13.83 -0.59
N THR A 374 22.21 -13.03 0.39
CA THR A 374 22.53 -13.48 1.75
C THR A 374 21.59 -12.81 2.75
N SER A 375 21.23 -13.54 3.80
CA SER A 375 20.31 -13.12 4.85
C SER A 375 21.07 -12.76 6.12
N GLU A 376 20.81 -11.58 6.70
CA GLU A 376 21.30 -11.15 8.00
C GLU A 376 20.16 -11.21 9.02
N TYR A 377 20.36 -11.94 10.12
CA TYR A 377 19.42 -12.10 11.22
C TYR A 377 19.97 -11.55 12.53
N ASN A 378 19.14 -11.38 13.55
CA ASN A 378 19.63 -11.14 14.89
C ASN A 378 20.46 -12.33 15.41
N ASN A 379 21.25 -12.12 16.48
CA ASN A 379 22.19 -13.13 16.99
C ASN A 379 21.53 -14.43 17.46
N ILE A 380 20.26 -14.40 17.92
CA ILE A 380 19.56 -15.60 18.38
C ILE A 380 19.26 -16.50 17.18
N ILE A 381 18.61 -15.94 16.15
CA ILE A 381 18.30 -16.66 14.92
C ILE A 381 19.57 -17.11 14.21
N HIS A 382 20.56 -16.20 14.07
CA HIS A 382 21.86 -16.50 13.48
C HIS A 382 22.49 -17.75 14.10
N ASN A 383 22.65 -17.76 15.43
CA ASN A 383 23.31 -18.87 16.11
C ASN A 383 22.52 -20.17 16.01
N SER A 384 21.19 -20.10 16.10
CA SER A 384 20.32 -21.26 16.01
C SER A 384 20.37 -21.90 14.63
N LEU A 385 20.25 -21.12 13.56
CA LEU A 385 20.34 -21.61 12.19
C LEU A 385 21.74 -22.13 11.85
N LYS A 386 22.79 -21.40 12.25
CA LYS A 386 24.18 -21.83 12.03
C LYS A 386 24.50 -23.15 12.71
N ASN A 387 24.02 -23.37 13.92
CA ASN A 387 24.18 -24.62 14.64
C ASN A 387 23.43 -25.78 13.98
N GLN A 388 22.26 -25.53 13.41
CA GLN A 388 21.40 -26.55 12.78
C GLN A 388 21.86 -26.88 11.35
N TYR A 389 22.24 -25.88 10.54
CA TYR A 389 22.44 -26.02 9.10
C TYR A 389 23.87 -25.72 8.63
N GLY A 390 24.78 -25.28 9.52
CA GLY A 390 26.17 -24.97 9.19
C GLY A 390 26.39 -23.53 8.72
N ALA A 391 27.56 -23.27 8.13
CA ALA A 391 28.03 -21.91 7.83
C ALA A 391 27.23 -21.21 6.71
N ASP A 392 26.67 -21.98 5.81
CA ASP A 392 26.00 -21.47 4.60
C ASP A 392 24.47 -21.31 4.77
N TYR A 393 23.97 -21.40 6.02
CA TYR A 393 22.55 -21.35 6.36
C TYR A 393 21.83 -20.07 5.86
N ASN A 394 22.56 -18.98 5.67
CA ASN A 394 22.04 -17.66 5.32
C ASN A 394 22.21 -17.32 3.82
N LYS A 395 22.53 -18.30 2.99
CA LYS A 395 22.69 -18.11 1.55
C LYS A 395 21.49 -18.64 0.81
N GLU A 396 20.88 -17.79 0.00
CA GLU A 396 19.85 -18.18 -0.96
C GLU A 396 20.52 -18.27 -2.34
N TYR A 397 20.31 -19.39 -3.00
CA TYR A 397 20.89 -19.69 -4.31
C TYR A 397 19.86 -19.55 -5.42
N PHE A 398 20.32 -19.38 -6.65
CA PHE A 398 19.43 -19.60 -7.77
C PHE A 398 18.95 -21.05 -7.80
N ILE A 399 17.72 -21.26 -8.26
CA ILE A 399 17.07 -22.57 -8.29
C ILE A 399 16.66 -22.97 -9.69
N ASP A 400 16.53 -24.27 -9.97
CA ASP A 400 16.10 -24.82 -11.26
C ASP A 400 14.66 -25.36 -11.23
N LYS A 401 14.03 -25.40 -10.04
CA LYS A 401 12.65 -25.83 -9.80
C LYS A 401 12.00 -24.94 -8.77
N ILE A 402 10.69 -24.73 -8.88
CA ILE A 402 9.91 -24.03 -7.86
C ILE A 402 10.08 -24.77 -6.53
N GLU A 403 10.43 -24.04 -5.49
CA GLU A 403 10.72 -24.56 -4.17
C GLU A 403 9.59 -25.47 -3.64
N GLY A 404 9.98 -26.60 -3.06
CA GLY A 404 9.05 -27.62 -2.56
C GLY A 404 8.33 -28.42 -3.64
N THR A 405 8.70 -28.27 -4.92
CA THR A 405 8.06 -28.96 -6.06
C THR A 405 9.10 -29.58 -7.01
N SER A 406 8.61 -30.35 -8.00
CA SER A 406 9.42 -30.78 -9.15
C SER A 406 9.21 -29.90 -10.39
N TYR A 407 8.49 -28.79 -10.28
CA TYR A 407 8.12 -27.94 -11.42
C TYR A 407 9.32 -27.15 -11.91
N PRO A 408 9.72 -27.29 -13.20
CA PRO A 408 10.95 -26.69 -13.69
C PRO A 408 10.81 -25.17 -13.89
N ILE A 409 11.90 -24.45 -13.65
CA ILE A 409 12.05 -23.04 -13.96
C ILE A 409 12.79 -22.90 -15.30
N PRO A 410 12.23 -22.21 -16.31
CA PRO A 410 12.93 -21.96 -17.56
C PRO A 410 14.20 -21.13 -17.32
N ALA A 411 15.19 -21.26 -18.18
CA ALA A 411 16.38 -20.39 -18.15
C ALA A 411 16.34 -19.49 -19.39
N LEU A 412 15.84 -18.26 -19.24
CA LEU A 412 15.74 -17.29 -20.32
C LEU A 412 17.12 -16.80 -20.78
N ASN A 413 18.09 -16.85 -19.86
CA ASN A 413 19.48 -16.51 -20.15
C ASN A 413 19.64 -15.12 -20.78
N LEU A 414 18.97 -14.14 -20.20
CA LEU A 414 18.92 -12.77 -20.72
C LEU A 414 20.25 -12.04 -20.42
N PRO A 415 20.85 -11.34 -21.39
CA PRO A 415 22.07 -10.56 -21.14
C PRO A 415 21.81 -9.31 -20.30
N ARG A 416 20.59 -8.81 -20.34
CA ARG A 416 20.14 -7.60 -19.64
C ARG A 416 18.63 -7.64 -19.38
N LEU A 417 18.21 -6.85 -18.40
CA LEU A 417 16.80 -6.72 -17.99
C LEU A 417 16.44 -5.23 -17.88
N TYR A 418 15.29 -4.85 -18.43
CA TYR A 418 14.71 -3.52 -18.22
C TYR A 418 13.57 -3.66 -17.24
N VAL A 419 13.57 -2.85 -16.18
CA VAL A 419 12.53 -2.89 -15.14
C VAL A 419 11.84 -1.55 -15.07
N LEU A 420 10.51 -1.56 -15.21
CA LEU A 420 9.69 -0.36 -15.02
C LEU A 420 9.34 -0.26 -13.53
N VAL A 421 9.70 0.87 -12.91
CA VAL A 421 9.65 1.06 -11.45
C VAL A 421 9.00 2.38 -11.06
N LYS A 422 8.36 2.41 -9.88
CA LYS A 422 7.78 3.61 -9.27
C LYS A 422 8.04 3.62 -7.76
N GLU A 423 7.63 4.70 -7.10
CA GLU A 423 7.67 4.82 -5.64
C GLU A 423 6.90 3.71 -4.90
N TRP A 424 6.09 2.93 -5.61
CA TRP A 424 5.37 1.76 -5.07
C TRP A 424 6.07 0.43 -5.33
N THR A 425 7.11 0.42 -6.15
CA THR A 425 7.94 -0.76 -6.37
C THR A 425 8.77 -1.01 -5.13
N ALA A 426 8.52 -2.11 -4.42
CA ALA A 426 9.08 -2.33 -3.09
C ALA A 426 9.45 -3.79 -2.84
N SER A 427 10.30 -4.02 -1.83
CA SER A 427 10.40 -5.31 -1.14
C SER A 427 10.87 -6.43 -2.08
N ALA A 428 10.06 -7.47 -2.34
CA ALA A 428 10.41 -8.58 -3.26
C ALA A 428 10.75 -8.09 -4.68
N SER A 429 10.16 -6.98 -5.14
CA SER A 429 10.56 -6.33 -6.40
C SER A 429 11.99 -5.80 -6.34
N GLU A 430 12.35 -5.13 -5.25
CA GLU A 430 13.69 -4.60 -5.02
C GLU A 430 14.70 -5.72 -4.75
N PHE A 431 14.25 -6.82 -4.14
CA PHE A 431 15.02 -8.05 -3.99
C PHE A 431 15.44 -8.62 -5.35
N VAL A 432 14.54 -8.71 -6.34
CA VAL A 432 14.84 -9.14 -7.71
C VAL A 432 15.88 -8.22 -8.36
N ILE A 433 15.67 -6.90 -8.26
CA ILE A 433 16.60 -5.90 -8.80
C ILE A 433 17.98 -6.06 -8.18
N ASN A 434 18.05 -6.10 -6.84
CA ASN A 434 19.30 -6.22 -6.11
C ASN A 434 20.03 -7.54 -6.39
N GLY A 435 19.31 -8.66 -6.34
CA GLY A 435 19.86 -9.99 -6.51
C GLY A 435 20.40 -10.27 -7.92
N LEU A 436 19.78 -9.67 -8.95
CA LEU A 436 20.22 -9.82 -10.33
C LEU A 436 21.38 -8.90 -10.74
N SER A 437 21.50 -7.73 -10.11
CA SER A 437 22.49 -6.71 -10.46
C SER A 437 23.96 -7.21 -10.51
N PRO A 438 24.42 -8.17 -9.68
CA PRO A 438 25.77 -8.72 -9.80
C PRO A 438 25.99 -9.62 -11.03
N TYR A 439 24.93 -10.11 -11.68
CA TYR A 439 25.00 -11.16 -12.69
C TYR A 439 24.62 -10.69 -14.10
N MET A 440 23.89 -9.60 -14.22
CA MET A 440 23.42 -9.07 -15.50
C MET A 440 23.20 -7.55 -15.40
N GLU A 441 23.15 -6.90 -16.55
CA GLU A 441 22.76 -5.50 -16.62
C GLU A 441 21.27 -5.35 -16.30
N VAL A 442 20.94 -4.57 -15.26
CA VAL A 442 19.57 -4.23 -14.87
C VAL A 442 19.39 -2.74 -15.03
N THR A 443 18.54 -2.34 -15.97
CA THR A 443 18.25 -0.93 -16.28
C THR A 443 16.89 -0.55 -15.73
N LEU A 444 16.84 0.45 -14.86
CA LEU A 444 15.62 0.93 -14.22
C LEU A 444 15.04 2.15 -14.96
N ILE A 445 13.73 2.14 -15.21
CA ILE A 445 13.01 3.20 -15.91
C ILE A 445 11.78 3.58 -15.10
N GLY A 446 11.64 4.86 -14.76
CA GLY A 446 10.49 5.38 -14.03
C GLY A 446 10.85 6.29 -12.88
N GLU A 447 10.45 5.97 -11.67
CA GLU A 447 10.67 6.75 -10.45
C GLU A 447 11.50 5.95 -9.42
N THR A 448 12.06 6.64 -8.41
CA THR A 448 12.80 5.98 -7.32
C THR A 448 11.90 4.99 -6.58
N THR A 449 12.40 3.79 -6.33
CA THR A 449 11.66 2.73 -5.64
C THR A 449 11.48 3.02 -4.15
N TYR A 450 10.77 2.17 -3.43
CA TYR A 450 10.36 2.44 -2.05
C TYR A 450 11.49 2.35 -1.01
N GLY A 451 12.44 1.42 -1.18
CA GLY A 451 13.57 1.24 -0.27
C GLY A 451 13.32 0.27 0.88
N LYS A 452 12.71 -0.90 0.62
CA LYS A 452 12.50 -1.95 1.63
C LYS A 452 13.44 -3.14 1.39
N ASN A 453 14.56 -3.16 2.10
CA ASN A 453 15.61 -4.19 2.04
C ASN A 453 15.49 -5.28 3.13
N VAL A 454 14.34 -5.34 3.81
CA VAL A 454 14.11 -6.18 4.99
C VAL A 454 12.86 -7.03 4.82
N GLY A 455 12.85 -8.20 5.46
CA GLY A 455 11.76 -9.17 5.41
C GLY A 455 11.18 -9.49 6.79
N SER A 456 9.95 -9.96 6.78
CA SER A 456 9.16 -10.32 7.95
C SER A 456 8.69 -11.77 7.89
N ILE A 457 8.22 -12.27 9.02
CA ILE A 457 7.47 -13.53 9.12
C ILE A 457 6.19 -13.31 9.93
N SER A 458 5.17 -14.13 9.67
CA SER A 458 3.95 -14.14 10.47
C SER A 458 4.18 -14.81 11.82
N ILE A 459 3.87 -14.14 12.92
CA ILE A 459 3.90 -14.72 14.27
C ILE A 459 2.50 -14.59 14.87
N TYR A 460 1.92 -15.72 15.27
CA TYR A 460 0.58 -15.80 15.86
C TYR A 460 0.41 -17.13 16.62
N GLU A 461 -0.60 -17.20 17.48
CA GLU A 461 -0.96 -18.39 18.25
C GLU A 461 -2.32 -18.93 17.81
N GLU A 462 -2.33 -19.95 16.94
CA GLU A 462 -3.54 -20.49 16.32
C GLU A 462 -4.54 -21.06 17.33
N ASN A 463 -4.04 -21.73 18.37
CA ASN A 463 -4.84 -22.50 19.33
C ASN A 463 -5.05 -21.77 20.66
N ASP A 464 -4.64 -20.51 20.78
CA ASP A 464 -4.84 -19.74 21.99
C ASP A 464 -6.15 -18.95 21.94
N PRO A 465 -7.16 -19.28 22.78
CA PRO A 465 -8.42 -18.53 22.82
C PRO A 465 -8.26 -17.11 23.40
N GLN A 466 -7.19 -16.84 24.16
CA GLN A 466 -6.96 -15.55 24.82
C GLN A 466 -6.12 -14.60 23.94
N ASN A 467 -5.45 -15.12 22.90
CA ASN A 467 -4.66 -14.33 21.98
C ASN A 467 -5.11 -14.57 20.54
N LYS A 468 -5.68 -13.55 19.93
CA LYS A 468 -6.08 -13.57 18.51
C LYS A 468 -5.18 -12.68 17.65
N TRP A 469 -4.22 -12.00 18.26
CA TRP A 469 -3.31 -11.12 17.58
C TRP A 469 -2.33 -11.87 16.67
N GLY A 470 -1.98 -11.24 15.58
CA GLY A 470 -0.91 -11.65 14.70
C GLY A 470 0.02 -10.48 14.42
N MET A 471 1.31 -10.72 14.32
CA MET A 471 2.30 -9.69 14.02
C MET A 471 3.25 -10.11 12.90
N GLN A 472 3.77 -9.11 12.22
CA GLN A 472 4.79 -9.19 11.18
C GLN A 472 6.03 -8.40 11.61
N PRO A 473 6.84 -8.93 12.52
CA PRO A 473 8.11 -8.29 12.86
C PRO A 473 9.10 -8.42 11.71
N ILE A 474 9.91 -7.41 11.50
CA ILE A 474 11.09 -7.52 10.65
C ILE A 474 12.11 -8.40 11.35
N ILE A 475 12.52 -9.47 10.67
CA ILE A 475 13.47 -10.46 11.21
C ILE A 475 14.78 -10.58 10.42
N VAL A 476 14.77 -10.16 9.16
CA VAL A 476 15.86 -10.39 8.21
C VAL A 476 16.16 -9.16 7.37
N ARG A 477 17.43 -8.96 7.03
CA ARG A 477 17.89 -8.03 5.99
C ARG A 477 18.55 -8.83 4.89
N TYR A 478 18.35 -8.43 3.63
CA TYR A 478 18.94 -9.12 2.47
C TYR A 478 20.04 -8.28 1.82
N ALA A 479 21.17 -8.94 1.54
CA ALA A 479 22.23 -8.39 0.72
C ALA A 479 22.39 -9.23 -0.55
N ASN A 480 22.83 -8.64 -1.66
CA ASN A 480 23.16 -9.41 -2.85
C ASN A 480 24.52 -10.17 -2.69
N SER A 481 24.93 -10.91 -3.72
CA SER A 481 26.18 -11.70 -3.69
C SER A 481 27.46 -10.86 -3.56
N LEU A 482 27.38 -9.54 -3.64
CA LEU A 482 28.47 -8.58 -3.41
C LEU A 482 28.32 -7.83 -2.07
N ASP A 483 27.52 -8.36 -1.15
CA ASP A 483 27.21 -7.80 0.17
C ASP A 483 26.54 -6.40 0.13
N PHE A 484 25.91 -6.02 -1.00
CA PHE A 484 25.18 -4.77 -1.10
C PHE A 484 23.73 -4.93 -0.59
N TYR A 485 23.38 -4.13 0.41
CA TYR A 485 22.05 -4.09 1.04
C TYR A 485 21.51 -2.67 1.24
N ASP A 486 22.33 -1.63 1.02
CA ASP A 486 21.98 -0.25 1.36
C ASP A 486 21.19 0.42 0.22
N PHE A 487 19.93 0.01 0.08
CA PHE A 487 18.95 0.67 -0.77
C PHE A 487 17.72 1.16 0.04
N THR A 488 17.94 1.55 1.28
CA THR A 488 16.88 2.07 2.17
C THR A 488 16.23 3.37 1.68
N ALA A 489 16.91 4.10 0.77
CA ALA A 489 16.37 5.25 0.07
C ALA A 489 15.70 4.90 -1.28
N GLY A 490 15.58 3.60 -1.60
CA GLY A 490 15.14 3.11 -2.90
C GLY A 490 16.26 3.08 -3.95
N PHE A 491 15.99 2.39 -5.06
CA PHE A 491 16.83 2.44 -6.25
C PHE A 491 16.42 3.64 -7.10
N THR A 492 17.37 4.53 -7.37
CA THR A 492 17.17 5.62 -8.33
C THR A 492 17.13 5.04 -9.75
N PRO A 493 16.16 5.38 -10.59
CA PRO A 493 16.11 4.89 -11.95
C PRO A 493 17.26 5.45 -12.80
N ASP A 494 17.75 4.63 -13.75
CA ASP A 494 18.72 5.06 -14.76
C ASP A 494 18.10 6.09 -15.72
N TYR A 495 16.79 5.98 -15.94
CA TYR A 495 16.01 6.88 -16.78
C TYR A 495 14.73 7.29 -16.04
N GLU A 496 14.71 8.54 -15.60
CA GLU A 496 13.54 9.12 -14.95
C GLU A 496 12.40 9.34 -15.93
N VAL A 497 11.23 8.79 -15.66
CA VAL A 497 10.01 8.91 -16.46
C VAL A 497 8.81 8.98 -15.52
N ASP A 498 8.12 10.13 -15.53
CA ASP A 498 6.86 10.31 -14.80
C ASP A 498 5.68 9.82 -15.66
N GLU A 499 5.07 8.71 -15.26
CA GLU A 499 3.89 8.15 -15.90
C GLU A 499 2.65 9.06 -15.79
N PHE A 500 2.60 9.88 -14.75
CA PHE A 500 1.47 10.76 -14.44
C PHE A 500 1.66 12.20 -14.90
N ALA A 501 2.70 12.49 -15.69
CA ALA A 501 3.00 13.86 -16.12
C ALA A 501 1.79 14.58 -16.73
N ASP A 502 1.01 13.88 -17.54
CA ASP A 502 -0.18 14.41 -18.21
C ASP A 502 -1.48 13.77 -17.70
N LEU A 503 -1.42 12.87 -16.70
CA LEU A 503 -2.55 12.06 -16.19
C LEU A 503 -3.30 11.27 -17.29
N TYR A 504 -2.69 11.11 -18.45
CA TYR A 504 -3.18 10.29 -19.55
C TYR A 504 -2.46 8.95 -19.56
N LEU A 505 -3.13 7.92 -19.06
CA LEU A 505 -2.55 6.58 -18.97
C LEU A 505 -2.86 5.76 -20.22
N TYR A 506 -1.80 5.36 -20.94
CA TYR A 506 -1.92 4.42 -22.03
C TYR A 506 -2.27 3.01 -21.54
N PRO A 507 -2.99 2.20 -22.30
CA PRO A 507 -3.17 0.79 -21.97
C PRO A 507 -1.82 0.09 -21.76
N PHE A 508 -1.77 -0.90 -20.86
CA PHE A 508 -0.58 -1.73 -20.75
C PHE A 508 -0.25 -2.37 -22.10
N GLY A 509 1.02 -2.43 -22.41
CA GLY A 509 1.49 -2.98 -23.69
C GLY A 509 1.40 -2.01 -24.87
N ASP A 510 0.82 -0.83 -24.71
CA ASP A 510 0.91 0.20 -25.74
C ASP A 510 2.33 0.78 -25.79
N SER A 511 2.94 0.73 -26.95
CA SER A 511 4.29 1.26 -27.14
C SER A 511 4.36 2.80 -27.01
N ASN A 512 3.24 3.51 -26.90
CA ASN A 512 3.17 4.92 -26.59
C ASN A 512 3.18 5.19 -25.08
N ASP A 513 2.99 4.15 -24.23
CA ASP A 513 3.25 4.29 -22.79
C ASP A 513 4.69 4.82 -22.58
N PRO A 514 4.88 5.91 -21.84
CA PRO A 514 6.17 6.59 -21.79
C PRO A 514 7.29 5.71 -21.22
N MET A 515 6.97 4.84 -20.26
CA MET A 515 7.95 3.94 -19.63
C MET A 515 8.28 2.76 -20.56
N LEU A 516 7.27 2.06 -21.09
CA LEU A 516 7.48 0.96 -22.05
C LEU A 516 8.14 1.47 -23.34
N GLY A 517 7.68 2.59 -23.88
CA GLY A 517 8.27 3.22 -25.07
C GLY A 517 9.74 3.58 -24.87
N LYS A 518 10.13 4.04 -23.68
CA LYS A 518 11.53 4.30 -23.31
C LYS A 518 12.33 3.00 -23.31
N ALA A 519 11.83 1.95 -22.68
CA ALA A 519 12.48 0.63 -22.67
C ALA A 519 12.70 0.10 -24.10
N LEU A 520 11.67 0.10 -24.94
CA LEU A 520 11.76 -0.35 -26.32
C LEU A 520 12.76 0.46 -27.15
N SER A 521 12.84 1.78 -26.91
CA SER A 521 13.82 2.64 -27.61
C SER A 521 15.25 2.33 -27.22
N LEU A 522 15.52 2.02 -25.94
CA LEU A 522 16.85 1.63 -25.44
C LEU A 522 17.26 0.26 -26.01
N ILE A 523 16.34 -0.71 -26.05
CA ILE A 523 16.59 -2.03 -26.59
C ILE A 523 16.99 -1.97 -28.06
N THR A 524 16.29 -1.17 -28.85
CA THR A 524 16.46 -1.14 -30.31
C THR A 524 17.54 -0.16 -30.77
N GLY A 525 18.07 0.69 -29.87
CA GLY A 525 19.01 1.74 -30.22
C GLY A 525 18.42 2.81 -31.16
N THR A 526 17.10 2.73 -31.37
CA THR A 526 16.40 3.74 -32.15
C THR A 526 16.12 4.90 -31.21
N THR A 527 16.72 6.05 -31.46
CA THR A 527 16.13 7.31 -30.99
C THR A 527 14.76 7.38 -31.69
N ARG A 528 13.76 6.76 -31.06
CA ARG A 528 12.38 7.05 -31.40
C ARG A 528 12.30 8.56 -31.26
N SER A 529 12.13 9.26 -32.36
CA SER A 529 11.77 10.65 -32.30
C SER A 529 10.67 10.74 -31.25
N THR A 530 10.96 11.35 -30.12
CA THR A 530 10.00 11.63 -29.04
C THR A 530 8.96 12.65 -29.52
N SER A 531 8.55 12.54 -30.77
CA SER A 531 7.39 13.21 -31.30
C SER A 531 6.11 12.37 -31.14
N VAL A 532 5.99 11.57 -30.03
CA VAL A 532 4.69 11.51 -29.42
C VAL A 532 4.49 12.92 -28.91
N LYS A 533 3.73 13.73 -29.66
CA LYS A 533 3.34 15.06 -29.21
C LYS A 533 2.84 14.90 -27.78
N ALA A 534 3.34 15.67 -26.85
CA ALA A 534 2.87 15.64 -25.48
C ALA A 534 1.34 15.72 -25.50
N VAL A 535 0.70 14.84 -24.78
CA VAL A 535 -0.76 14.88 -24.63
C VAL A 535 -1.07 16.05 -23.70
N HIS A 536 -1.78 17.05 -24.22
CA HIS A 536 -2.18 18.17 -23.40
C HIS A 536 -3.51 17.85 -22.73
N THR A 537 -3.53 17.79 -21.40
CA THR A 537 -4.73 17.66 -20.58
C THR A 537 -4.96 18.93 -19.77
N PRO A 538 -6.20 19.24 -19.36
CA PRO A 538 -6.47 20.41 -18.52
C PRO A 538 -5.86 20.30 -17.13
N PHE A 539 -5.46 19.11 -16.71
CA PHE A 539 -4.81 18.87 -15.42
C PHE A 539 -3.29 18.91 -15.55
N ARG A 540 -2.73 20.10 -15.54
CA ARG A 540 -1.27 20.23 -15.39
C ARG A 540 -0.87 19.84 -13.97
N SER A 541 0.34 19.34 -13.77
CA SER A 541 0.87 18.90 -12.46
C SER A 541 0.72 19.97 -11.35
N SER A 542 0.66 21.24 -11.70
CA SER A 542 0.39 22.34 -10.76
C SER A 542 -1.08 22.52 -10.34
N GLN A 543 -2.01 21.82 -10.98
CA GLN A 543 -3.47 21.93 -10.75
C GLN A 543 -4.05 20.71 -10.06
N VAL A 544 -3.23 19.72 -9.77
CA VAL A 544 -3.64 18.47 -9.15
C VAL A 544 -2.62 18.02 -8.11
N GLU A 545 -3.10 17.33 -7.09
CA GLU A 545 -2.28 16.67 -6.09
C GLU A 545 -2.69 15.19 -6.03
N ARG A 546 -1.72 14.30 -6.18
CA ARG A 546 -1.93 12.87 -5.96
C ARG A 546 -1.99 12.62 -4.46
N LEU A 547 -3.10 12.11 -4.00
CA LEU A 547 -3.27 11.71 -2.60
C LEU A 547 -2.76 10.27 -2.42
N ALA A 548 -2.49 9.90 -1.17
CA ALA A 548 -2.11 8.52 -0.85
C ALA A 548 -3.17 7.54 -1.35
N THR A 549 -2.74 6.51 -2.07
CA THR A 549 -3.61 5.44 -2.55
C THR A 549 -4.09 4.58 -1.40
N GLU A 550 -5.18 3.83 -1.61
CA GLU A 550 -5.60 2.80 -0.66
C GLU A 550 -4.46 1.78 -0.39
N ARG A 551 -3.63 1.47 -1.39
CA ARG A 551 -2.42 0.65 -1.26
C ARG A 551 -1.43 1.22 -0.26
N MET A 552 -1.16 2.53 -0.32
CA MET A 552 -0.22 3.19 0.60
C MET A 552 -0.73 3.25 2.04
N LEU A 553 -2.05 3.12 2.24
CA LEU A 553 -2.67 3.16 3.56
C LEU A 553 -2.75 1.79 4.25
N LYS A 554 -2.49 0.70 3.52
CA LYS A 554 -2.57 -0.67 4.04
C LYS A 554 -1.15 -1.23 4.29
N PRO A 555 -0.70 -1.36 5.55
CA PRO A 555 0.68 -1.75 5.89
C PRO A 555 1.12 -3.08 5.27
N TYR A 556 0.20 -4.04 5.14
CA TYR A 556 0.50 -5.39 4.68
C TYR A 556 0.85 -5.53 3.19
N ARG A 557 0.57 -4.52 2.36
CA ARG A 557 0.85 -4.61 0.91
C ARG A 557 2.31 -4.39 0.53
N PHE A 558 3.13 -3.95 1.47
CA PHE A 558 4.57 -3.78 1.27
C PHE A 558 5.38 -4.90 1.93
N ASP A 559 4.75 -6.02 2.32
CA ASP A 559 5.46 -7.06 3.03
C ASP A 559 6.29 -7.96 2.12
N MET A 560 7.56 -8.11 2.49
CA MET A 560 8.44 -9.18 2.02
C MET A 560 8.30 -10.35 2.98
N GLN A 561 7.64 -11.40 2.53
CA GLN A 561 7.35 -12.55 3.37
C GLN A 561 8.30 -13.70 3.01
N ASP A 562 8.98 -14.20 4.00
CA ASP A 562 9.77 -15.41 3.88
C ASP A 562 9.08 -16.57 4.64
N ASP A 563 7.91 -16.98 4.14
CA ASP A 563 7.06 -17.97 4.80
C ASP A 563 7.76 -19.32 4.95
N ILE A 564 8.52 -19.74 3.93
CA ILE A 564 9.20 -21.05 3.94
C ILE A 564 10.31 -21.03 4.96
N ARG A 565 11.18 -20.03 4.91
CA ARG A 565 12.28 -19.87 5.87
C ARG A 565 11.75 -19.53 7.26
N GLY A 566 10.65 -18.79 7.35
CA GLY A 566 9.97 -18.46 8.60
C GLY A 566 9.56 -19.71 9.37
N GLU A 567 8.97 -20.72 8.73
CA GLU A 567 8.61 -21.99 9.36
C GLU A 567 9.85 -22.79 9.79
N GLU A 568 10.94 -22.76 9.03
CA GLU A 568 12.20 -23.36 9.46
C GLU A 568 12.78 -22.68 10.71
N ILE A 569 12.79 -21.35 10.75
CA ILE A 569 13.28 -20.55 11.87
C ILE A 569 12.49 -20.90 13.13
N LYS A 570 11.16 -20.87 13.08
CA LYS A 570 10.28 -21.22 14.20
C LYS A 570 10.55 -22.65 14.72
N ARG A 571 10.74 -23.60 13.80
CA ARG A 571 11.01 -25.00 14.14
C ARG A 571 12.37 -25.16 14.85
N VAL A 572 13.38 -24.40 14.46
CA VAL A 572 14.73 -24.46 15.05
C VAL A 572 14.75 -23.76 16.40
N ILE A 573 14.06 -22.64 16.54
CA ILE A 573 14.00 -21.86 17.79
C ILE A 573 13.19 -22.60 18.88
N LYS A 574 12.08 -23.26 18.51
CA LYS A 574 11.21 -24.00 19.46
C LYS A 574 11.78 -25.37 19.92
N LYS A 575 12.92 -25.82 19.36
CA LYS A 575 13.68 -27.00 19.79
C LYS A 575 14.65 -26.69 20.92
#